data_c93c06a0e93e098c32de2f152ec7daf2
#
_entry.id   c93c06a0e93e098c32de2f152ec7daf2
#
_cell.length_a   1.000
_cell.length_b   1.000
_cell.length_c   1.000
_cell.angle_alpha   90.00
_cell.angle_beta   90.00
_cell.angle_gamma   90.00
#
_symmetry.space_group_name_H-M   'P 1'
#
loop_
_entity.id
_entity.type
_entity.pdbx_description
1 polymer ?
#
loop_
_entity_poly.entity_id
_entity_poly.type
_entity_poly.pdbx_seq_one_letter_code
_entity_poly.pdbx_strand_id
1 'polypeptide(L)'
;EVVARNNAGGRIENLVYYTIGTGIGAGVIQRGEFIGGVGHPEMGHYYVAKHPMDVEKEFNGVCPFHRGCLEGFAAGPSLAARTGIRGENIELDSSVWDIQAYYIAQAAVNATVTFRPDVIVFGGGVMAQQHMLDRVREKFTVLLNGYLPVPDVRDYIVTQAVAGNGSATLGNFVLANTVSKQD
;
A
#
# COMPACT_ATOMS: atom_id res chain seq x y z
N GLU A 1 4.33 -13.09 -1.70
CA GLU A 1 4.84 -12.53 -0.46
C GLU A 1 4.82 -13.57 0.69
N VAL A 2 3.66 -14.16 1.03
CA VAL A 2 3.57 -15.15 2.14
C VAL A 2 4.56 -16.28 1.95
N VAL A 3 4.56 -16.92 0.78
CA VAL A 3 5.49 -18.04 0.48
C VAL A 3 6.94 -17.59 0.57
N ALA A 4 7.31 -16.47 -0.04
CA ALA A 4 8.69 -15.98 -0.04
C ALA A 4 9.19 -15.68 1.38
N ARG A 5 8.36 -15.02 2.21
CA ARG A 5 8.71 -14.65 3.58
C ARG A 5 8.78 -15.86 4.51
N ASN A 6 7.86 -16.82 4.37
CA ASN A 6 7.86 -18.03 5.18
C ASN A 6 9.03 -18.95 4.81
N ASN A 7 9.41 -19.02 3.54
CA ASN A 7 10.63 -19.73 3.12
C ASN A 7 11.92 -19.09 3.67
N ALA A 8 11.89 -17.79 3.96
CA ALA A 8 12.98 -17.07 4.62
C ALA A 8 12.93 -17.15 6.16
N GLY A 9 12.10 -18.03 6.75
CA GLY A 9 11.98 -18.25 8.19
C GLY A 9 10.88 -17.45 8.88
N GLY A 10 10.04 -16.74 8.13
CA GLY A 10 8.85 -16.06 8.65
C GLY A 10 7.73 -17.03 9.06
N ARG A 11 6.76 -16.52 9.81
CA ARG A 11 5.50 -17.20 10.14
C ARG A 11 4.34 -16.24 9.87
N ILE A 12 4.12 -15.96 8.58
CA ILE A 12 3.09 -15.03 8.14
C ILE A 12 1.86 -15.80 7.71
N GLU A 13 0.73 -15.53 8.31
CA GLU A 13 -0.58 -16.07 7.99
C GLU A 13 -1.55 -14.98 7.54
N ASN A 14 -1.31 -13.74 8.00
CA ASN A 14 -2.15 -12.58 7.74
C ASN A 14 -1.31 -11.50 7.06
N LEU A 15 -1.64 -11.15 5.84
CA LEU A 15 -0.88 -10.20 5.05
C LEU A 15 -1.81 -9.25 4.29
N VAL A 16 -1.47 -7.98 4.30
CA VAL A 16 -2.07 -7.00 3.40
C VAL A 16 -1.01 -6.53 2.42
N TYR A 17 -1.32 -6.61 1.14
CA TYR A 17 -0.48 -6.10 0.07
C TYR A 17 -1.18 -4.95 -0.64
N TYR A 18 -0.47 -3.83 -0.78
CA TYR A 18 -0.88 -2.73 -1.64
C TYR A 18 0.08 -2.59 -2.81
N THR A 19 -0.46 -2.41 -4.02
CA THR A 19 0.30 -1.93 -5.16
C THR A 19 -0.07 -0.49 -5.46
N ILE A 20 0.92 0.42 -5.45
CA ILE A 20 0.72 1.86 -5.65
C ILE A 20 1.51 2.30 -6.88
N GLY A 21 0.79 2.49 -7.96
CA GLY A 21 1.33 2.87 -9.26
C GLY A 21 0.42 3.87 -9.97
N THR A 22 -0.01 3.57 -11.19
CA THR A 22 -1.02 4.35 -11.93
C THR A 22 -2.37 4.37 -11.20
N GLY A 23 -2.71 3.27 -10.53
CA GLY A 23 -3.82 3.15 -9.60
C GLY A 23 -3.35 2.56 -8.27
N ILE A 24 -4.30 2.25 -7.38
CA ILE A 24 -4.06 1.56 -6.12
C ILE A 24 -4.93 0.32 -6.03
N GLY A 25 -4.29 -0.85 -6.04
CA GLY A 25 -4.94 -2.12 -5.77
C GLY A 25 -4.48 -2.70 -4.42
N ALA A 26 -5.28 -3.60 -3.86
CA ALA A 26 -4.90 -4.31 -2.65
C ALA A 26 -5.32 -5.77 -2.68
N GLY A 27 -4.56 -6.60 -1.98
CA GLY A 27 -4.90 -8.00 -1.71
C GLY A 27 -4.72 -8.30 -0.23
N VAL A 28 -5.60 -9.11 0.32
CA VAL A 28 -5.58 -9.50 1.72
C VAL A 28 -5.60 -11.01 1.83
N ILE A 29 -4.68 -11.55 2.64
CA ILE A 29 -4.68 -12.94 3.07
C ILE A 29 -4.89 -12.94 4.58
N GLN A 30 -5.83 -13.76 5.05
CA GLN A 30 -6.11 -13.95 6.47
C GLN A 30 -6.22 -15.45 6.76
N ARG A 31 -5.38 -15.93 7.68
CA ARG A 31 -5.23 -17.36 8.00
C ARG A 31 -4.95 -18.24 6.77
N GLY A 32 -4.15 -17.73 5.86
CA GLY A 32 -3.80 -18.39 4.61
C GLY A 32 -4.84 -18.29 3.49
N GLU A 33 -6.03 -17.73 3.76
CA GLU A 33 -7.12 -17.60 2.80
C GLU A 33 -7.23 -16.18 2.23
N PHE A 34 -7.58 -16.08 0.94
CA PHE A 34 -7.82 -14.79 0.31
C PHE A 34 -9.13 -14.18 0.80
N ILE A 35 -9.09 -12.87 1.12
CA ILE A 35 -10.30 -12.11 1.42
C ILE A 35 -10.89 -11.58 0.12
N GLY A 36 -12.19 -11.83 -0.04
CA GLY A 36 -13.00 -11.43 -1.19
C GLY A 36 -13.67 -12.64 -1.84
N GLY A 37 -14.97 -12.53 -2.12
CA GLY A 37 -15.75 -13.62 -2.72
C GLY A 37 -15.81 -13.51 -4.24
N VAL A 38 -16.18 -12.34 -4.77
CA VAL A 38 -16.33 -12.08 -6.21
C VAL A 38 -15.06 -11.47 -6.80
N GLY A 39 -14.18 -10.94 -5.97
CA GLY A 39 -12.93 -10.28 -6.37
C GLY A 39 -12.08 -9.92 -5.16
N HIS A 40 -10.99 -9.23 -5.41
CA HIS A 40 -10.15 -8.69 -4.33
C HIS A 40 -10.79 -7.45 -3.68
N PRO A 41 -10.43 -7.10 -2.45
CA PRO A 41 -10.89 -5.88 -1.81
C PRO A 41 -10.43 -4.63 -2.56
N GLU A 42 -11.36 -3.74 -2.89
CA GLU A 42 -11.12 -2.46 -3.58
C GLU A 42 -10.63 -1.36 -2.60
N MET A 43 -9.60 -1.67 -1.82
CA MET A 43 -9.09 -0.82 -0.76
C MET A 43 -8.40 0.46 -1.26
N GLY A 44 -8.14 0.57 -2.56
CA GLY A 44 -7.71 1.81 -3.18
C GLY A 44 -8.81 2.89 -3.23
N HIS A 45 -10.07 2.49 -3.05
CA HIS A 45 -11.22 3.39 -3.25
C HIS A 45 -11.96 3.80 -1.98
N TYR A 46 -11.48 3.44 -0.79
CA TYR A 46 -12.05 3.99 0.44
C TYR A 46 -11.66 5.46 0.65
N TYR A 47 -12.50 6.20 1.37
CA TYR A 47 -12.23 7.59 1.68
C TYR A 47 -11.14 7.72 2.75
N VAL A 48 -10.36 8.79 2.64
CA VAL A 48 -9.26 9.13 3.55
C VAL A 48 -9.41 10.57 4.05
N ALA A 49 -8.84 10.86 5.20
CA ALA A 49 -8.77 12.23 5.71
C ALA A 49 -7.84 13.06 4.82
N LYS A 50 -8.31 14.24 4.41
CA LYS A 50 -7.59 15.11 3.50
C LYS A 50 -6.38 15.76 4.19
N HIS A 51 -5.24 15.77 3.52
CA HIS A 51 -4.05 16.47 4.02
C HIS A 51 -4.27 17.98 4.08
N PRO A 52 -3.81 18.70 5.12
CA PRO A 52 -4.02 20.15 5.24
C PRO A 52 -3.61 20.96 4.01
N MET A 53 -2.48 20.63 3.39
CA MET A 53 -2.04 21.30 2.15
C MET A 53 -2.98 21.07 0.96
N ASP A 54 -3.63 19.90 0.88
CA ASP A 54 -4.61 19.62 -0.16
C ASP A 54 -5.95 20.32 0.13
N VAL A 55 -6.24 20.60 1.41
CA VAL A 55 -7.38 21.45 1.79
C VAL A 55 -7.11 22.89 1.36
N GLU A 56 -5.94 23.43 1.70
CA GLU A 56 -5.54 24.80 1.36
C GLU A 56 -5.49 25.04 -0.15
N LYS A 57 -5.00 24.07 -0.92
CA LYS A 57 -4.90 24.14 -2.38
C LYS A 57 -6.16 23.68 -3.12
N GLU A 58 -7.23 23.37 -2.39
CA GLU A 58 -8.49 22.85 -2.93
C GLU A 58 -8.31 21.63 -3.84
N PHE A 59 -7.22 20.86 -3.64
CA PHE A 59 -6.98 19.63 -4.39
C PHE A 59 -7.97 18.54 -3.95
N ASN A 60 -8.77 18.03 -4.87
CA ASN A 60 -9.86 17.10 -4.58
C ASN A 60 -9.63 15.66 -5.06
N GLY A 61 -8.38 15.35 -5.45
CA GLY A 61 -8.02 14.04 -5.98
C GLY A 61 -8.31 13.86 -7.46
N VAL A 62 -7.80 12.78 -8.03
CA VAL A 62 -7.83 12.50 -9.48
C VAL A 62 -8.61 11.25 -9.86
N CYS A 63 -9.15 10.50 -8.91
CA CYS A 63 -9.96 9.32 -9.23
C CYS A 63 -11.21 9.71 -10.03
N PRO A 64 -11.48 9.09 -11.18
CA PRO A 64 -12.60 9.47 -12.03
C PRO A 64 -13.97 9.16 -11.39
N PHE A 65 -14.02 8.22 -10.43
CA PHE A 65 -15.26 7.81 -9.77
C PHE A 65 -15.52 8.55 -8.46
N HIS A 66 -14.50 8.62 -7.59
CA HIS A 66 -14.68 9.10 -6.20
C HIS A 66 -13.90 10.40 -5.94
N ARG A 67 -13.09 10.86 -6.87
CA ARG A 67 -12.12 11.95 -6.71
C ARG A 67 -11.23 11.77 -5.47
N GLY A 68 -11.78 11.95 -4.28
CA GLY A 68 -11.10 12.00 -2.99
C GLY A 68 -10.97 10.67 -2.25
N CYS A 69 -10.94 9.53 -2.92
CA CYS A 69 -10.54 8.24 -2.33
C CYS A 69 -9.01 8.14 -2.22
N LEU A 70 -8.52 7.08 -1.59
CA LEU A 70 -7.08 6.82 -1.45
C LEU A 70 -6.36 6.88 -2.80
N GLU A 71 -6.87 6.20 -3.82
CA GLU A 71 -6.29 6.22 -5.17
C GLU A 71 -6.25 7.64 -5.74
N GLY A 72 -7.34 8.40 -5.58
CA GLY A 72 -7.42 9.77 -6.05
C GLY A 72 -6.37 10.69 -5.44
N PHE A 73 -5.96 10.43 -4.21
CA PHE A 73 -4.95 11.22 -3.51
C PHE A 73 -3.55 10.64 -3.55
N ALA A 74 -3.38 9.33 -3.70
CA ALA A 74 -2.10 8.66 -3.47
C ALA A 74 -1.57 7.84 -4.65
N ALA A 75 -2.29 7.67 -5.75
CA ALA A 75 -1.75 7.06 -6.97
C ALA A 75 -0.78 8.01 -7.69
N GLY A 76 0.07 7.47 -8.55
CA GLY A 76 1.07 8.24 -9.31
C GLY A 76 0.50 9.47 -10.04
N PRO A 77 -0.66 9.40 -10.71
CA PRO A 77 -1.28 10.57 -11.34
C PRO A 77 -1.56 11.74 -10.40
N SER A 78 -1.80 11.49 -9.10
CA SER A 78 -2.01 12.56 -8.13
C SER A 78 -0.77 13.42 -7.90
N LEU A 79 0.43 12.84 -8.02
CA LEU A 79 1.70 13.58 -7.96
C LEU A 79 1.79 14.58 -9.11
N ALA A 80 1.56 14.11 -10.33
CA ALA A 80 1.58 14.96 -11.51
C ALA A 80 0.50 16.06 -11.46
N ALA A 81 -0.69 15.75 -10.93
CA ALA A 81 -1.76 16.71 -10.78
C ALA A 81 -1.47 17.81 -9.74
N ARG A 82 -0.67 17.49 -8.70
CA ARG A 82 -0.24 18.49 -7.69
C ARG A 82 0.93 19.34 -8.16
N THR A 83 1.84 18.77 -8.92
CA THR A 83 3.15 19.40 -9.22
C THR A 83 3.32 19.83 -10.67
N GLY A 84 2.52 19.31 -11.58
CA GLY A 84 2.75 19.43 -13.03
C GLY A 84 3.89 18.53 -13.54
N ILE A 85 4.52 17.74 -12.68
CA ILE A 85 5.71 16.91 -12.97
C ILE A 85 5.38 15.45 -12.71
N ARG A 86 5.86 14.55 -13.56
CA ARG A 86 5.74 13.11 -13.33
C ARG A 86 6.57 12.69 -12.13
N GLY A 87 6.07 11.73 -11.32
CA GLY A 87 6.69 11.32 -10.07
C GLY A 87 8.18 10.98 -10.19
N GLU A 88 8.59 10.36 -11.29
CA GLU A 88 9.99 10.01 -11.56
C GLU A 88 10.94 11.21 -11.70
N ASN A 89 10.41 12.41 -11.94
CA ASN A 89 11.16 13.65 -12.14
C ASN A 89 11.00 14.64 -10.96
N ILE A 90 10.33 14.23 -9.90
CA ILE A 90 10.14 15.08 -8.71
C ILE A 90 11.38 14.93 -7.82
N GLU A 91 11.95 16.06 -7.39
CA GLU A 91 13.09 16.09 -6.47
C GLU A 91 12.76 15.34 -5.16
N LEU A 92 13.75 14.61 -4.63
CA LEU A 92 13.56 13.74 -3.46
C LEU A 92 13.20 14.50 -2.18
N ASP A 93 13.58 15.75 -2.06
CA ASP A 93 13.30 16.64 -0.93
C ASP A 93 11.97 17.41 -1.08
N SER A 94 11.24 17.22 -2.17
CA SER A 94 9.95 17.86 -2.38
C SER A 94 8.94 17.48 -1.30
N SER A 95 8.25 18.48 -0.74
CA SER A 95 7.21 18.28 0.27
C SER A 95 6.01 17.48 -0.23
N VAL A 96 5.84 17.31 -1.53
CA VAL A 96 4.76 16.50 -2.09
C VAL A 96 4.88 15.03 -1.68
N TRP A 97 6.11 14.55 -1.42
CA TRP A 97 6.33 13.19 -0.94
C TRP A 97 5.81 12.97 0.48
N ASP A 98 5.82 14.00 1.33
CA ASP A 98 5.20 13.93 2.66
C ASP A 98 3.67 13.86 2.58
N ILE A 99 3.07 14.61 1.63
CA ILE A 99 1.64 14.53 1.35
C ILE A 99 1.28 13.12 0.87
N GLN A 100 2.07 12.59 -0.05
CA GLN A 100 1.91 11.23 -0.59
C GLN A 100 1.98 10.18 0.52
N ALA A 101 3.02 10.27 1.36
CA ALA A 101 3.24 9.36 2.48
C ALA A 101 2.12 9.42 3.52
N TYR A 102 1.55 10.59 3.77
CA TYR A 102 0.41 10.77 4.68
C TYR A 102 -0.82 9.94 4.25
N TYR A 103 -1.15 9.94 2.95
CA TYR A 103 -2.26 9.14 2.46
C TYR A 103 -1.96 7.64 2.48
N ILE A 104 -0.75 7.24 2.10
CA ILE A 104 -0.32 5.84 2.13
C ILE A 104 -0.28 5.32 3.57
N ALA A 105 0.14 6.14 4.52
CA ALA A 105 0.13 5.79 5.93
C ALA A 105 -1.31 5.57 6.48
N GLN A 106 -2.31 6.33 5.99
CA GLN A 106 -3.71 6.05 6.32
C GLN A 106 -4.16 4.68 5.81
N ALA A 107 -3.68 4.26 4.63
CA ALA A 107 -3.92 2.89 4.15
C ALA A 107 -3.37 1.85 5.12
N ALA A 108 -2.15 2.04 5.61
CA ALA A 108 -1.55 1.15 6.61
C ALA A 108 -2.34 1.15 7.93
N VAL A 109 -2.76 2.32 8.44
CA VAL A 109 -3.59 2.41 9.66
C VAL A 109 -4.91 1.68 9.45
N ASN A 110 -5.61 1.91 8.35
CA ASN A 110 -6.88 1.25 8.05
C ASN A 110 -6.72 -0.27 7.95
N ALA A 111 -5.67 -0.74 7.27
CA ALA A 111 -5.35 -2.17 7.22
C ALA A 111 -5.06 -2.75 8.61
N THR A 112 -4.32 -2.02 9.44
CA THR A 112 -3.98 -2.43 10.81
C THR A 112 -5.23 -2.58 11.67
N VAL A 113 -6.12 -1.61 11.67
CA VAL A 113 -7.32 -1.63 12.53
C VAL A 113 -8.38 -2.60 12.03
N THR A 114 -8.39 -2.92 10.73
CA THR A 114 -9.39 -3.80 10.12
C THR A 114 -8.98 -5.27 10.14
N PHE A 115 -7.75 -5.58 9.73
CA PHE A 115 -7.30 -6.95 9.48
C PHE A 115 -6.30 -7.46 10.50
N ARG A 116 -5.64 -6.59 11.28
CA ARG A 116 -4.60 -6.99 12.22
C ARG A 116 -3.54 -7.90 11.57
N PRO A 117 -2.97 -7.51 10.41
CA PRO A 117 -2.04 -8.38 9.70
C PRO A 117 -0.73 -8.57 10.45
N ASP A 118 0.00 -9.63 10.12
CA ASP A 118 1.37 -9.85 10.60
C ASP A 118 2.34 -8.88 9.90
N VAL A 119 2.03 -8.51 8.64
CA VAL A 119 2.83 -7.61 7.83
C VAL A 119 1.98 -6.88 6.79
N ILE A 120 2.33 -5.62 6.50
CA ILE A 120 1.80 -4.83 5.41
C ILE A 120 2.91 -4.62 4.38
N VAL A 121 2.64 -5.03 3.14
CA VAL A 121 3.58 -4.92 2.03
C VAL A 121 3.13 -3.84 1.07
N PHE A 122 4.03 -2.92 0.75
CA PHE A 122 3.82 -1.92 -0.27
C PHE A 122 4.71 -2.15 -1.49
N GLY A 123 4.08 -2.25 -2.67
CA GLY A 123 4.75 -2.35 -3.96
C GLY A 123 4.23 -1.32 -4.95
N GLY A 124 4.66 -1.43 -6.21
CA GLY A 124 4.30 -0.51 -7.29
C GLY A 124 5.29 0.64 -7.44
N GLY A 125 5.15 1.39 -8.55
CA GLY A 125 6.14 2.39 -8.97
C GLY A 125 6.33 3.55 -8.01
N VAL A 126 5.27 3.97 -7.29
CA VAL A 126 5.37 5.03 -6.28
C VAL A 126 6.23 4.57 -5.09
N MET A 127 6.07 3.32 -4.67
CA MET A 127 6.82 2.76 -3.55
C MET A 127 8.22 2.26 -3.92
N ALA A 128 8.57 2.23 -5.20
CA ALA A 128 9.93 1.96 -5.66
C ALA A 128 10.92 3.10 -5.33
N GLN A 129 10.42 4.29 -5.00
CA GLN A 129 11.21 5.39 -4.47
C GLN A 129 11.70 5.04 -3.05
N GLN A 130 13.02 4.87 -2.89
CA GLN A 130 13.61 4.35 -1.64
C GLN A 130 13.19 5.14 -0.37
N HIS A 131 13.06 6.45 -0.48
CA HIS A 131 12.68 7.32 0.64
C HIS A 131 11.21 7.21 1.07
N MET A 132 10.33 6.63 0.21
CA MET A 132 8.89 6.60 0.49
C MET A 132 8.54 5.70 1.65
N LEU A 133 9.18 4.54 1.75
CA LEU A 133 8.86 3.57 2.79
C LEU A 133 9.10 4.15 4.20
N ASP A 134 10.22 4.85 4.40
CA ASP A 134 10.53 5.46 5.70
C ASP A 134 9.59 6.62 6.02
N ARG A 135 9.21 7.44 5.04
CA ARG A 135 8.18 8.49 5.22
C ARG A 135 6.84 7.90 5.60
N VAL A 136 6.42 6.80 4.97
CA VAL A 136 5.17 6.09 5.31
C VAL A 136 5.22 5.54 6.74
N ARG A 137 6.33 4.94 7.15
CA ARG A 137 6.52 4.42 8.51
C ARG A 137 6.43 5.51 9.57
N GLU A 138 7.06 6.65 9.32
CA GLU A 138 6.99 7.82 10.19
C GLU A 138 5.55 8.33 10.34
N LYS A 139 4.85 8.58 9.22
CA LYS A 139 3.45 9.03 9.24
C LYS A 139 2.51 8.00 9.86
N PHE A 140 2.73 6.71 9.60
CA PHE A 140 1.97 5.62 10.21
C PHE A 140 2.09 5.65 11.74
N THR A 141 3.32 5.79 12.27
CA THR A 141 3.55 5.84 13.71
C THR A 141 2.80 7.01 14.35
N VAL A 142 2.82 8.18 13.71
CA VAL A 142 2.09 9.38 14.17
C VAL A 142 0.58 9.14 14.11
N LEU A 143 0.07 8.61 13.00
CA LEU A 143 -1.38 8.41 12.81
C LEU A 143 -1.95 7.30 13.68
N LEU A 144 -1.21 6.21 13.88
CA LEU A 144 -1.63 5.12 14.78
C LEU A 144 -1.59 5.57 16.25
N ASN A 145 -0.70 6.49 16.59
CA ASN A 145 -0.61 7.15 17.89
C ASN A 145 -0.62 6.19 19.10
N GLY A 146 -0.01 5.03 18.96
CA GLY A 146 0.04 4.03 20.01
C GLY A 146 -1.30 3.35 20.35
N TYR A 147 -2.33 3.55 19.54
CA TYR A 147 -3.67 2.96 19.77
C TYR A 147 -3.64 1.44 19.81
N LEU A 148 -2.86 0.81 18.96
CA LEU A 148 -2.71 -0.64 18.91
C LEU A 148 -1.24 -1.03 18.97
N PRO A 149 -0.88 -2.11 19.69
CA PRO A 149 0.45 -2.69 19.58
C PRO A 149 0.63 -3.32 18.19
N VAL A 150 1.75 -3.03 17.56
CA VAL A 150 2.20 -3.62 16.31
C VAL A 150 3.66 -4.08 16.47
N PRO A 151 4.18 -5.00 15.65
CA PRO A 151 5.61 -5.30 15.59
C PRO A 151 6.46 -4.05 15.35
N ASP A 152 7.79 -4.18 15.38
CA ASP A 152 8.64 -3.08 14.93
C ASP A 152 8.18 -2.60 13.55
N VAL A 153 8.02 -1.30 13.41
CA VAL A 153 7.44 -0.71 12.19
C VAL A 153 8.26 -1.06 10.93
N ARG A 154 9.55 -1.34 11.09
CA ARG A 154 10.44 -1.73 9.99
C ARG A 154 10.18 -3.15 9.51
N ASP A 155 9.72 -4.01 10.41
CA ASP A 155 9.32 -5.39 10.10
C ASP A 155 7.84 -5.47 9.72
N TYR A 156 7.04 -4.54 10.21
CA TYR A 156 5.60 -4.50 10.00
C TYR A 156 5.19 -3.86 8.66
N ILE A 157 5.84 -2.74 8.27
CA ILE A 157 5.59 -2.05 7.00
C ILE A 157 6.83 -2.22 6.13
N VAL A 158 6.70 -3.00 5.06
CA VAL A 158 7.82 -3.45 4.25
C VAL A 158 7.55 -3.29 2.76
N THR A 159 8.60 -3.36 1.96
CA THR A 159 8.49 -3.50 0.51
C THR A 159 8.41 -4.97 0.10
N GLN A 160 8.18 -5.23 -1.19
CA GLN A 160 8.10 -6.59 -1.75
C GLN A 160 9.36 -7.41 -1.47
N ALA A 161 9.16 -8.70 -1.13
CA ALA A 161 10.25 -9.64 -0.87
C ALA A 161 11.01 -10.02 -2.15
N VAL A 162 10.35 -9.98 -3.31
CA VAL A 162 10.94 -10.32 -4.61
C VAL A 162 10.91 -9.08 -5.52
N ALA A 163 12.09 -8.61 -5.88
CA ALA A 163 12.26 -7.40 -6.69
C ALA A 163 11.66 -7.55 -8.12
N GLY A 164 11.51 -6.42 -8.82
CA GLY A 164 11.14 -6.39 -10.23
C GLY A 164 9.77 -7.00 -10.54
N ASN A 165 8.77 -6.76 -9.69
CA ASN A 165 7.44 -7.36 -9.79
C ASN A 165 7.42 -8.91 -9.66
N GLY A 166 8.52 -9.49 -9.20
CA GLY A 166 8.68 -10.93 -9.04
C GLY A 166 7.70 -11.54 -8.03
N SER A 167 7.27 -10.78 -7.01
CA SER A 167 6.24 -11.22 -6.06
C SER A 167 4.91 -11.53 -6.73
N ALA A 168 4.46 -10.72 -7.70
CA ALA A 168 3.25 -10.98 -8.46
C ALA A 168 3.39 -12.23 -9.35
N THR A 169 4.52 -12.37 -10.03
CA THR A 169 4.82 -13.54 -10.87
C THR A 169 4.82 -14.83 -10.06
N LEU A 170 5.52 -14.83 -8.92
CA LEU A 170 5.55 -15.99 -8.01
C LEU A 170 4.14 -16.30 -7.49
N GLY A 171 3.36 -15.28 -7.13
CA GLY A 171 1.98 -15.44 -6.67
C GLY A 171 1.10 -16.13 -7.70
N ASN A 172 1.20 -15.76 -8.96
CA ASN A 172 0.46 -16.39 -10.04
C ASN A 172 0.81 -17.88 -10.20
N PHE A 173 2.10 -18.24 -10.11
CA PHE A 173 2.53 -19.64 -10.14
C PHE A 173 2.00 -20.44 -8.94
N VAL A 174 2.02 -19.86 -7.74
CA VAL A 174 1.48 -20.49 -6.53
C VAL A 174 -0.02 -20.75 -6.70
N LEU A 175 -0.78 -19.76 -7.17
CA LEU A 175 -2.21 -19.89 -7.43
C LEU A 175 -2.52 -20.96 -8.47
N ALA A 176 -1.83 -20.94 -9.61
CA ALA A 176 -2.00 -21.95 -10.67
C ALA A 176 -1.76 -23.38 -10.14
N ASN A 177 -0.71 -23.57 -9.32
CA ASN A 177 -0.42 -24.87 -8.72
C ASN A 177 -1.45 -25.29 -7.66
N THR A 178 -2.11 -24.34 -7.00
CA THR A 178 -3.18 -24.65 -6.03
C THR A 178 -4.44 -25.12 -6.75
N VAL A 179 -4.82 -24.44 -7.83
CA VAL A 179 -6.00 -24.81 -8.63
C VAL A 179 -5.79 -26.18 -9.28
N SER A 180 -4.63 -26.44 -9.86
CA SER A 180 -4.33 -27.71 -10.54
C SER A 180 -4.32 -28.95 -9.62
N LYS A 181 -4.33 -28.78 -8.31
CA LYS A 181 -4.39 -29.88 -7.33
C LYS A 181 -5.80 -30.12 -6.79
N GLN A 182 -6.78 -29.32 -7.19
CA GLN A 182 -8.18 -29.47 -6.79
C GLN A 182 -9.00 -30.27 -7.83
N ASP A 183 -8.43 -30.49 -9.01
CA ASP A 183 -8.93 -31.40 -10.06
C ASP A 183 -8.31 -32.83 -9.91
#